data_f0205c12d6ba66d86be43818c899bcf1
#
_entry.id   f0205c12d6ba66d86be43818c899bcf1
#
_cell.length_a   1.000
_cell.length_b   1.000
_cell.length_c   1.000
_cell.angle_alpha   90.00
_cell.angle_beta   90.00
_cell.angle_gamma   90.00
#
_symmetry.space_group_name_H-M   'P 1'
#
loop_
_entity.id
_entity.type
_entity.pdbx_description
1 polymer ?
#
loop_
_entity_poly.entity_id
_entity_poly.type
_entity_poly.pdbx_seq_one_letter_code
_entity_poly.pdbx_strand_id
1 'polypeptide(L)'
;MIKKTLLIITVGLLAICAANGQTKETPIEPDGTYMFEKRDTCDLFLDVYNPAKGSKTTLNGKKKPTVLFMFGGGFIRGTRDDAGYNKWFRQLTENGYRVISIDYRLGLKGSNKVGIAQVNVLDKAIHMAVEDLFSATRFIVDNADVLGVDPANIVISGSSAGAITVMQAEYEVCNRTSWTQTLPEGFRYAGVMSFAGAILSRKGEVKYGLTPAPTMMLHGTADNLVNYKQIKFFNLGFFGGGKLVKRFDKFGYNFNMYHFLGYGHEIAGSMDTTLDLQLKFLETNVIEGKKRIVEAWIDDPNVYKGTGVQSRKELYGN
;
A
#
# COMPACT_ATOMS: atom_id res chain seq x y z
N MET A 1 -55.18 -28.18 60.02
CA MET A 1 -54.95 -28.20 58.58
C MET A 1 -53.84 -27.18 58.30
N ILE A 2 -52.59 -27.63 58.17
CA ILE A 2 -51.45 -26.75 57.90
C ILE A 2 -50.92 -27.10 56.54
N LYS A 3 -51.05 -26.18 55.57
CA LYS A 3 -50.56 -26.32 54.19
C LYS A 3 -49.04 -26.12 54.24
N LYS A 4 -48.26 -27.13 53.86
CA LYS A 4 -46.84 -27.07 53.58
C LYS A 4 -46.63 -26.51 52.19
N THR A 5 -46.05 -25.33 52.10
CA THR A 5 -45.61 -24.75 50.85
C THR A 5 -44.19 -25.25 50.53
N LEU A 6 -44.04 -25.97 49.43
CA LEU A 6 -42.76 -26.48 48.90
C LEU A 6 -42.05 -25.38 48.13
N LEU A 7 -40.94 -24.90 48.61
CA LEU A 7 -40.09 -23.91 47.93
C LEU A 7 -39.09 -24.67 47.03
N ILE A 8 -39.23 -24.61 45.71
CA ILE A 8 -38.32 -25.17 44.75
C ILE A 8 -37.25 -24.09 44.43
N ILE A 9 -36.03 -24.30 44.93
CA ILE A 9 -34.88 -23.46 44.57
C ILE A 9 -34.27 -24.03 43.29
N THR A 10 -34.50 -23.38 42.16
CA THR A 10 -33.80 -23.65 40.89
C THR A 10 -32.43 -22.94 40.92
N VAL A 11 -31.38 -23.74 41.11
CA VAL A 11 -30.02 -23.28 40.95
C VAL A 11 -29.74 -23.21 39.43
N GLY A 12 -29.79 -21.98 38.92
CA GLY A 12 -29.35 -21.70 37.54
C GLY A 12 -27.83 -21.78 37.44
N LEU A 13 -27.30 -22.83 36.78
CA LEU A 13 -25.91 -22.85 36.34
C LEU A 13 -25.74 -21.77 35.26
N LEU A 14 -25.08 -20.66 35.59
CA LEU A 14 -24.55 -19.76 34.59
C LEU A 14 -23.33 -20.43 33.96
N ALA A 15 -23.50 -21.04 32.81
CA ALA A 15 -22.39 -21.41 31.93
C ALA A 15 -21.77 -20.09 31.39
N ILE A 16 -20.64 -19.68 31.97
CA ILE A 16 -19.78 -18.65 31.39
C ILE A 16 -19.12 -19.27 30.15
N CYS A 17 -19.75 -19.15 29.00
CA CYS A 17 -19.06 -19.31 27.72
C CYS A 17 -18.05 -18.16 27.63
N ALA A 18 -16.76 -18.48 27.86
CA ALA A 18 -15.69 -17.63 27.42
C ALA A 18 -15.71 -17.63 25.89
N ALA A 19 -16.49 -16.74 25.31
CA ALA A 19 -16.38 -16.40 23.90
C ALA A 19 -15.00 -15.77 23.74
N ASN A 20 -14.09 -16.46 23.04
CA ASN A 20 -12.93 -15.87 22.41
C ASN A 20 -13.46 -14.81 21.45
N GLY A 21 -13.70 -13.64 21.96
CA GLY A 21 -14.10 -12.47 21.18
C GLY A 21 -12.92 -11.95 20.39
N GLN A 22 -12.72 -12.48 19.20
CA GLN A 22 -12.22 -11.61 18.14
C GLN A 22 -13.28 -10.53 18.00
N THR A 23 -13.07 -9.39 18.60
CA THR A 23 -13.85 -8.18 18.31
C THR A 23 -13.68 -7.93 16.82
N LYS A 24 -14.73 -8.22 16.03
CA LYS A 24 -14.80 -7.75 14.65
C LYS A 24 -14.62 -6.24 14.74
N GLU A 25 -13.48 -5.75 14.28
CA GLU A 25 -13.27 -4.30 14.20
C GLU A 25 -14.41 -3.73 13.36
N THR A 26 -15.06 -2.69 13.87
CA THR A 26 -16.09 -1.96 13.13
C THR A 26 -15.44 -1.44 11.84
N PRO A 27 -16.03 -1.66 10.66
CA PRO A 27 -15.50 -1.08 9.42
C PRO A 27 -15.31 0.43 9.56
N ILE A 28 -14.30 0.98 8.93
CA ILE A 28 -14.20 2.42 8.73
C ILE A 28 -14.97 2.76 7.46
N GLU A 29 -15.96 3.66 7.57
CA GLU A 29 -16.72 4.11 6.42
C GLU A 29 -16.00 5.31 5.77
N PRO A 30 -15.96 5.40 4.44
CA PRO A 30 -15.42 6.57 3.76
C PRO A 30 -16.32 7.79 3.97
N ASP A 31 -15.72 8.96 4.10
CA ASP A 31 -16.44 10.24 4.14
C ASP A 31 -17.02 10.64 2.77
N GLY A 32 -16.49 10.05 1.69
CA GLY A 32 -16.99 10.23 0.34
C GLY A 32 -16.40 9.22 -0.63
N THR A 33 -17.21 8.82 -1.60
CA THR A 33 -16.84 7.93 -2.71
C THR A 33 -17.08 8.67 -4.02
N TYR A 34 -16.07 8.69 -4.89
CA TYR A 34 -16.10 9.42 -6.16
C TYR A 34 -15.65 8.55 -7.31
N MET A 35 -16.39 8.59 -8.42
CA MET A 35 -15.93 7.99 -9.68
C MET A 35 -14.88 8.92 -10.29
N PHE A 36 -13.67 8.43 -10.46
CA PHE A 36 -12.58 9.23 -11.02
C PHE A 36 -12.29 8.92 -12.49
N GLU A 37 -12.70 7.74 -12.95
CA GLU A 37 -12.43 7.34 -14.33
C GLU A 37 -13.46 6.29 -14.79
N LYS A 38 -13.83 6.35 -16.07
CA LYS A 38 -14.66 5.35 -16.73
C LYS A 38 -13.86 4.66 -17.81
N ARG A 39 -13.71 3.34 -17.67
CA ARG A 39 -13.04 2.48 -18.65
C ARG A 39 -14.06 1.59 -19.36
N ASP A 40 -13.69 1.06 -20.50
CA ASP A 40 -14.59 0.16 -21.29
C ASP A 40 -15.03 -1.08 -20.48
N THR A 41 -14.22 -1.52 -19.53
CA THR A 41 -14.44 -2.75 -18.75
C THR A 41 -14.97 -2.52 -17.34
N CYS A 42 -14.85 -1.32 -16.78
CA CYS A 42 -15.30 -0.99 -15.42
C CYS A 42 -15.27 0.52 -15.16
N ASP A 43 -16.10 0.95 -14.23
CA ASP A 43 -15.98 2.26 -13.59
C ASP A 43 -14.98 2.16 -12.42
N LEU A 44 -14.15 3.18 -12.24
CA LEU A 44 -13.13 3.23 -11.20
C LEU A 44 -13.47 4.33 -10.20
N PHE A 45 -13.48 3.95 -8.92
CA PHE A 45 -13.84 4.82 -7.81
C PHE A 45 -12.68 5.02 -6.84
N LEU A 46 -12.73 6.10 -6.11
CA LEU A 46 -11.91 6.36 -4.95
C LEU A 46 -12.75 6.64 -3.72
N ASP A 47 -12.27 6.17 -2.57
CA ASP A 47 -12.84 6.43 -1.26
C ASP A 47 -11.94 7.38 -0.48
N VAL A 48 -12.53 8.41 0.12
CA VAL A 48 -11.85 9.42 0.93
C VAL A 48 -12.14 9.17 2.39
N TYR A 49 -11.08 9.05 3.19
CA TYR A 49 -11.14 8.96 4.65
C TYR A 49 -10.43 10.18 5.23
N ASN A 50 -11.20 11.08 5.81
CA ASN A 50 -10.66 12.32 6.37
C ASN A 50 -9.94 12.08 7.70
N PRO A 51 -9.04 12.98 8.10
CA PRO A 51 -8.47 12.97 9.44
C PRO A 51 -9.55 12.91 10.52
N ALA A 52 -9.37 12.04 11.51
CA ALA A 52 -10.32 11.88 12.59
C ALA A 52 -10.56 13.22 13.32
N LYS A 53 -11.79 13.45 13.75
CA LYS A 53 -12.17 14.70 14.45
C LYS A 53 -11.27 14.94 15.67
N GLY A 54 -10.63 16.09 15.72
CA GLY A 54 -9.72 16.47 16.80
C GLY A 54 -8.27 15.98 16.61
N SER A 55 -7.96 15.20 15.57
CA SER A 55 -6.60 14.82 15.27
C SER A 55 -5.78 16.01 14.73
N LYS A 56 -4.46 15.96 14.94
CA LYS A 56 -3.56 17.03 14.48
C LYS A 56 -3.19 16.81 13.01
N THR A 57 -3.72 17.66 12.13
CA THR A 57 -3.47 17.63 10.66
C THR A 57 -2.21 18.37 10.23
N THR A 58 -1.47 18.94 11.20
CA THR A 58 -0.20 19.63 10.95
C THR A 58 0.89 19.13 11.88
N LEU A 59 2.13 19.24 11.42
CA LEU A 59 3.33 19.01 12.20
C LEU A 59 4.29 20.18 11.97
N ASN A 60 4.73 20.85 13.05
CA ASN A 60 5.63 22.01 12.96
C ASN A 60 5.14 23.10 11.98
N GLY A 61 3.81 23.34 11.95
CA GLY A 61 3.17 24.31 11.05
C GLY A 61 2.97 23.84 9.61
N LYS A 62 3.45 22.68 9.22
CA LYS A 62 3.27 22.10 7.89
C LYS A 62 2.09 21.13 7.87
N LYS A 63 1.29 21.15 6.80
CA LYS A 63 0.19 20.18 6.61
C LYS A 63 0.74 18.77 6.44
N LYS A 64 0.05 17.79 7.04
CA LYS A 64 0.33 16.37 6.80
C LYS A 64 -0.12 15.98 5.40
N PRO A 65 0.62 15.08 4.72
CA PRO A 65 0.29 14.66 3.36
C PRO A 65 -1.00 13.83 3.31
N THR A 66 -1.60 13.80 2.13
CA THR A 66 -2.61 12.80 1.80
C THR A 66 -1.91 11.52 1.37
N VAL A 67 -2.30 10.39 1.95
CA VAL A 67 -1.83 9.06 1.56
C VAL A 67 -2.77 8.50 0.50
N LEU A 68 -2.30 8.41 -0.73
CA LEU A 68 -3.02 7.80 -1.85
C LEU A 68 -2.63 6.33 -1.96
N PHE A 69 -3.57 5.44 -1.65
CA PHE A 69 -3.32 4.02 -1.46
C PHE A 69 -3.85 3.14 -2.58
N MET A 70 -3.06 2.12 -2.94
CA MET A 70 -3.41 1.06 -3.86
C MET A 70 -3.30 -0.31 -3.18
N PHE A 71 -4.39 -1.07 -3.21
CA PHE A 71 -4.47 -2.40 -2.61
C PHE A 71 -3.62 -3.46 -3.32
N GLY A 72 -3.37 -4.56 -2.64
CA GLY A 72 -2.70 -5.76 -3.17
C GLY A 72 -3.64 -6.67 -3.97
N GLY A 73 -3.19 -7.90 -4.24
CA GLY A 73 -4.02 -8.94 -4.86
C GLY A 73 -3.55 -9.40 -6.24
N GLY A 74 -2.27 -9.17 -6.58
CA GLY A 74 -1.60 -9.75 -7.75
C GLY A 74 -2.15 -9.29 -9.09
N PHE A 75 -2.82 -8.15 -9.16
CA PHE A 75 -3.55 -7.66 -10.35
C PHE A 75 -4.71 -8.56 -10.81
N ILE A 76 -5.17 -9.50 -9.97
CA ILE A 76 -6.27 -10.42 -10.27
C ILE A 76 -7.48 -10.25 -9.35
N ARG A 77 -7.29 -9.71 -8.16
CA ARG A 77 -8.32 -9.53 -7.13
C ARG A 77 -8.00 -8.35 -6.21
N GLY A 78 -8.94 -8.03 -5.33
CA GLY A 78 -8.84 -6.94 -4.36
C GLY A 78 -9.80 -5.82 -4.69
N THR A 79 -10.04 -4.96 -3.71
CA THR A 79 -10.90 -3.78 -3.79
C THR A 79 -10.33 -2.66 -2.93
N ARG A 80 -10.66 -1.40 -3.25
CA ARG A 80 -10.22 -0.22 -2.49
C ARG A 80 -10.73 -0.20 -1.04
N ASP A 81 -11.86 -0.85 -0.80
CA ASP A 81 -12.60 -0.94 0.48
C ASP A 81 -12.38 -2.27 1.22
N ASP A 82 -11.33 -3.03 0.89
CA ASP A 82 -11.02 -4.30 1.55
C ASP A 82 -10.83 -4.09 3.06
N ALA A 83 -11.62 -4.82 3.85
CA ALA A 83 -11.64 -4.73 5.31
C ALA A 83 -10.27 -4.98 5.98
N GLY A 84 -9.36 -5.67 5.30
CA GLY A 84 -8.00 -5.90 5.77
C GLY A 84 -7.19 -4.62 5.97
N TYR A 85 -7.58 -3.51 5.32
CA TYR A 85 -6.92 -2.23 5.47
C TYR A 85 -7.58 -1.28 6.49
N ASN A 86 -8.77 -1.61 7.01
CA ASN A 86 -9.57 -0.72 7.86
C ASN A 86 -8.82 -0.24 9.11
N LYS A 87 -8.10 -1.14 9.78
CA LYS A 87 -7.32 -0.80 10.96
C LYS A 87 -6.22 0.21 10.64
N TRP A 88 -5.51 0.01 9.55
CA TRP A 88 -4.46 0.92 9.12
C TRP A 88 -5.02 2.28 8.67
N PHE A 89 -6.13 2.32 7.93
CA PHE A 89 -6.79 3.58 7.56
C PHE A 89 -7.22 4.36 8.79
N ARG A 90 -7.81 3.68 9.80
CA ARG A 90 -8.17 4.29 11.08
C ARG A 90 -6.95 4.86 11.79
N GLN A 91 -5.88 4.08 11.89
CA GLN A 91 -4.64 4.54 12.52
C GLN A 91 -4.08 5.79 11.83
N LEU A 92 -4.06 5.83 10.50
CA LEU A 92 -3.60 7.01 9.77
C LEU A 92 -4.51 8.23 10.01
N THR A 93 -5.83 8.06 9.96
CA THR A 93 -6.78 9.15 10.17
C THR A 93 -6.74 9.68 11.62
N GLU A 94 -6.60 8.81 12.61
CA GLU A 94 -6.38 9.18 14.02
C GLU A 94 -5.07 9.93 14.22
N ASN A 95 -4.05 9.62 13.43
CA ASN A 95 -2.80 10.37 13.39
C ASN A 95 -2.86 11.62 12.48
N GLY A 96 -4.05 12.04 12.02
CA GLY A 96 -4.28 13.30 11.31
C GLY A 96 -3.89 13.27 9.84
N TYR A 97 -3.71 12.11 9.23
CA TYR A 97 -3.50 11.95 7.79
C TYR A 97 -4.83 11.71 7.08
N ARG A 98 -5.01 12.28 5.90
CA ARG A 98 -6.07 11.85 4.99
C ARG A 98 -5.61 10.62 4.22
N VAL A 99 -6.53 9.65 4.04
CA VAL A 99 -6.30 8.49 3.18
C VAL A 99 -7.26 8.57 2.00
N ILE A 100 -6.76 8.30 0.81
CA ILE A 100 -7.58 8.07 -0.39
C ILE A 100 -7.22 6.70 -0.92
N SER A 101 -8.18 5.77 -0.93
CA SER A 101 -8.00 4.43 -1.47
C SER A 101 -8.67 4.33 -2.83
N ILE A 102 -7.99 3.76 -3.84
CA ILE A 102 -8.46 3.77 -5.22
C ILE A 102 -8.66 2.39 -5.79
N ASP A 103 -9.65 2.26 -6.68
CA ASP A 103 -9.75 1.14 -7.61
C ASP A 103 -8.67 1.24 -8.69
N TYR A 104 -8.33 0.10 -9.27
CA TYR A 104 -7.54 0.01 -10.50
C TYR A 104 -7.93 -1.24 -11.28
N ARG A 105 -7.72 -1.25 -12.59
CA ARG A 105 -8.02 -2.40 -13.44
C ARG A 105 -7.15 -3.60 -13.08
N LEU A 106 -7.81 -4.73 -12.87
CA LEU A 106 -7.16 -6.00 -12.52
C LEU A 106 -6.69 -6.70 -13.80
N GLY A 107 -5.57 -6.23 -14.37
CA GLY A 107 -5.09 -6.61 -15.70
C GLY A 107 -4.68 -8.09 -15.87
N LEU A 108 -4.61 -8.85 -14.78
CA LEU A 108 -4.37 -10.31 -14.78
C LEU A 108 -5.63 -11.13 -14.43
N LYS A 109 -6.78 -10.49 -14.21
CA LYS A 109 -8.04 -11.20 -13.90
C LYS A 109 -8.38 -12.17 -15.03
N GLY A 110 -8.61 -13.43 -14.68
CA GLY A 110 -8.87 -14.51 -15.64
C GLY A 110 -7.61 -15.08 -16.32
N SER A 111 -6.40 -14.59 -15.98
CA SER A 111 -5.16 -15.16 -16.49
C SER A 111 -4.72 -16.34 -15.63
N ASN A 112 -4.66 -17.53 -16.22
CA ASN A 112 -4.29 -18.77 -15.52
C ASN A 112 -2.78 -19.02 -15.43
N LYS A 113 -1.94 -18.14 -16.01
CA LYS A 113 -0.48 -18.32 -16.05
C LYS A 113 0.23 -16.98 -15.97
N VAL A 114 1.00 -16.78 -14.92
CA VAL A 114 1.92 -15.63 -14.77
C VAL A 114 3.32 -16.15 -14.48
N GLY A 115 4.13 -16.23 -15.51
CA GLY A 115 5.52 -16.69 -15.44
C GLY A 115 6.47 -15.82 -16.26
N ILE A 116 7.76 -16.17 -16.25
CA ILE A 116 8.79 -15.44 -17.03
C ILE A 116 8.44 -15.37 -18.54
N ALA A 117 7.79 -16.41 -19.06
CA ALA A 117 7.33 -16.43 -20.46
C ALA A 117 6.17 -15.45 -20.75
N GLN A 118 5.48 -14.95 -19.71
CA GLN A 118 4.34 -14.03 -19.78
C GLN A 118 4.65 -12.64 -19.24
N VAL A 119 5.91 -12.26 -19.22
CA VAL A 119 6.32 -10.92 -18.72
C VAL A 119 5.60 -9.78 -19.45
N ASN A 120 5.23 -9.95 -20.72
CA ASN A 120 4.44 -8.95 -21.46
C ASN A 120 3.03 -8.78 -20.89
N VAL A 121 2.43 -9.84 -20.32
CA VAL A 121 1.11 -9.77 -19.69
C VAL A 121 1.21 -9.05 -18.36
N LEU A 122 2.23 -9.34 -17.55
CA LEU A 122 2.52 -8.64 -16.31
C LEU A 122 2.83 -7.15 -16.57
N ASP A 123 3.65 -6.84 -17.56
CA ASP A 123 3.99 -5.47 -17.95
C ASP A 123 2.74 -4.65 -18.33
N LYS A 124 1.84 -5.25 -19.13
CA LYS A 124 0.55 -4.63 -19.45
C LYS A 124 -0.31 -4.39 -18.22
N ALA A 125 -0.37 -5.34 -17.28
CA ALA A 125 -1.14 -5.19 -16.06
C ALA A 125 -0.58 -4.08 -15.16
N ILE A 126 0.76 -4.00 -15.04
CA ILE A 126 1.43 -2.89 -14.33
C ILE A 126 1.11 -1.56 -15.02
N HIS A 127 1.20 -1.49 -16.36
CA HIS A 127 0.89 -0.28 -17.12
C HIS A 127 -0.54 0.18 -16.86
N MET A 128 -1.52 -0.74 -16.97
CA MET A 128 -2.94 -0.42 -16.69
C MET A 128 -3.13 0.15 -15.29
N ALA A 129 -2.51 -0.45 -14.28
CA ALA A 129 -2.63 0.01 -12.90
C ALA A 129 -1.93 1.38 -12.67
N VAL A 130 -0.78 1.63 -13.32
CA VAL A 130 -0.11 2.94 -13.28
C VAL A 130 -0.94 4.01 -13.98
N GLU A 131 -1.54 3.70 -15.13
CA GLU A 131 -2.45 4.60 -15.84
C GLU A 131 -3.65 4.98 -14.99
N ASP A 132 -4.23 4.01 -14.27
CA ASP A 132 -5.37 4.25 -13.37
C ASP A 132 -4.96 5.08 -12.14
N LEU A 133 -3.76 4.85 -11.57
CA LEU A 133 -3.19 5.71 -10.52
C LEU A 133 -3.00 7.14 -11.01
N PHE A 134 -2.52 7.33 -12.24
CA PHE A 134 -2.34 8.67 -12.80
C PHE A 134 -3.67 9.36 -13.09
N SER A 135 -4.70 8.62 -13.54
CA SER A 135 -6.06 9.15 -13.68
C SER A 135 -6.64 9.58 -12.33
N ALA A 136 -6.49 8.73 -11.29
CA ALA A 136 -6.91 9.09 -9.93
C ALA A 136 -6.17 10.32 -9.40
N THR A 137 -4.85 10.39 -9.61
CA THR A 137 -4.03 11.54 -9.22
C THR A 137 -4.49 12.81 -9.93
N ARG A 138 -4.76 12.74 -11.23
CA ARG A 138 -5.31 13.87 -12.01
C ARG A 138 -6.64 14.33 -11.46
N PHE A 139 -7.57 13.40 -11.22
CA PHE A 139 -8.87 13.70 -10.62
C PHE A 139 -8.72 14.40 -9.26
N ILE A 140 -7.83 13.88 -8.39
CA ILE A 140 -7.56 14.46 -7.06
C ILE A 140 -7.01 15.87 -7.19
N VAL A 141 -6.09 16.12 -8.11
CA VAL A 141 -5.50 17.45 -8.34
C VAL A 141 -6.56 18.43 -8.87
N ASP A 142 -7.38 18.00 -9.83
CA ASP A 142 -8.43 18.84 -10.41
C ASP A 142 -9.56 19.16 -9.42
N ASN A 143 -9.76 18.34 -8.39
CA ASN A 143 -10.77 18.48 -7.34
C ASN A 143 -10.16 18.76 -5.96
N ALA A 144 -8.94 19.29 -5.90
CA ALA A 144 -8.14 19.40 -4.69
C ALA A 144 -8.85 20.16 -3.57
N ASP A 145 -9.53 21.24 -3.89
CA ASP A 145 -10.28 22.07 -2.92
C ASP A 145 -11.44 21.30 -2.30
N VAL A 146 -12.23 20.59 -3.12
CA VAL A 146 -13.39 19.80 -2.67
C VAL A 146 -12.95 18.62 -1.80
N LEU A 147 -11.86 17.96 -2.21
CA LEU A 147 -11.30 16.83 -1.49
C LEU A 147 -10.42 17.25 -0.30
N GLY A 148 -10.13 18.56 -0.16
CA GLY A 148 -9.26 19.12 0.88
C GLY A 148 -7.82 18.60 0.79
N VAL A 149 -7.34 18.29 -0.41
CA VAL A 149 -5.99 17.78 -0.70
C VAL A 149 -5.07 18.92 -1.09
N ASP A 150 -3.82 18.86 -0.69
CA ASP A 150 -2.75 19.68 -1.24
C ASP A 150 -2.07 18.89 -2.36
N PRO A 151 -2.18 19.32 -3.64
CA PRO A 151 -1.59 18.60 -4.77
C PRO A 151 -0.08 18.40 -4.70
N ALA A 152 0.62 19.31 -4.02
CA ALA A 152 2.07 19.21 -3.81
C ALA A 152 2.45 18.25 -2.67
N ASN A 153 1.46 17.71 -1.95
CA ASN A 153 1.68 16.94 -0.72
C ASN A 153 0.93 15.60 -0.73
N ILE A 154 1.07 14.86 -1.83
CA ILE A 154 0.51 13.52 -2.03
C ILE A 154 1.62 12.48 -1.89
N VAL A 155 1.45 11.56 -0.94
CA VAL A 155 2.31 10.37 -0.78
C VAL A 155 1.57 9.16 -1.35
N ILE A 156 2.16 8.49 -2.33
CA ILE A 156 1.60 7.25 -2.86
C ILE A 156 2.05 6.05 -2.01
N SER A 157 1.13 5.16 -1.73
CA SER A 157 1.37 3.96 -0.93
C SER A 157 0.72 2.75 -1.57
N GLY A 158 1.31 1.57 -1.41
CA GLY A 158 0.71 0.36 -1.94
C GLY A 158 1.21 -0.92 -1.29
N SER A 159 0.35 -1.93 -1.39
CA SER A 159 0.57 -3.31 -0.95
C SER A 159 0.81 -4.22 -2.15
N SER A 160 1.86 -5.06 -2.15
CA SER A 160 2.06 -6.11 -3.17
C SER A 160 1.95 -5.56 -4.62
N ALA A 161 0.92 -5.94 -5.37
CA ALA A 161 0.64 -5.39 -6.71
C ALA A 161 0.49 -3.86 -6.70
N GLY A 162 -0.17 -3.30 -5.68
CA GLY A 162 -0.24 -1.86 -5.48
C GLY A 162 1.13 -1.25 -5.18
N ALA A 163 2.00 -1.94 -4.42
CA ALA A 163 3.36 -1.50 -4.16
C ALA A 163 4.24 -1.52 -5.43
N ILE A 164 4.07 -2.52 -6.28
CA ILE A 164 4.69 -2.55 -7.62
C ILE A 164 4.23 -1.32 -8.41
N THR A 165 2.92 -1.04 -8.39
CA THR A 165 2.34 0.07 -9.15
C THR A 165 2.89 1.43 -8.69
N VAL A 166 2.93 1.70 -7.37
CA VAL A 166 3.42 3.01 -6.87
C VAL A 166 4.92 3.18 -7.10
N MET A 167 5.71 2.10 -6.98
CA MET A 167 7.14 2.14 -7.30
C MET A 167 7.39 2.37 -8.79
N GLN A 168 6.60 1.73 -9.66
CA GLN A 168 6.66 1.94 -11.11
C GLN A 168 6.21 3.35 -11.48
N ALA A 169 5.13 3.85 -10.88
CA ALA A 169 4.62 5.20 -11.13
C ALA A 169 5.68 6.27 -10.82
N GLU A 170 6.36 6.20 -9.66
CA GLU A 170 7.45 7.12 -9.33
C GLU A 170 8.62 6.98 -10.31
N TYR A 171 8.94 5.74 -10.75
CA TYR A 171 9.95 5.52 -11.79
C TYR A 171 9.57 6.21 -13.10
N GLU A 172 8.31 6.11 -13.56
CA GLU A 172 7.83 6.74 -14.78
C GLU A 172 7.83 8.27 -14.68
N VAL A 173 7.39 8.82 -13.55
CA VAL A 173 7.41 10.27 -13.26
C VAL A 173 8.85 10.82 -13.30
N CYS A 174 9.79 10.15 -12.63
CA CYS A 174 11.19 10.57 -12.61
C CYS A 174 11.87 10.48 -13.98
N ASN A 175 11.41 9.58 -14.86
CA ASN A 175 11.96 9.42 -16.20
C ASN A 175 11.15 10.17 -17.27
N ARG A 176 10.07 10.86 -16.90
CA ARG A 176 9.20 11.63 -17.81
C ARG A 176 8.78 10.81 -19.04
N THR A 177 8.36 9.56 -18.78
CA THR A 177 7.95 8.67 -19.87
C THR A 177 6.59 9.07 -20.44
N SER A 178 6.22 8.51 -21.58
CA SER A 178 4.89 8.74 -22.19
C SER A 178 3.72 8.30 -21.28
N TRP A 179 3.96 7.48 -20.27
CA TRP A 179 2.92 7.06 -19.33
C TRP A 179 2.42 8.21 -18.45
N THR A 180 3.22 9.27 -18.26
CA THR A 180 2.90 10.39 -17.36
C THR A 180 2.05 11.49 -18.01
N GLN A 181 1.60 11.33 -19.26
CA GLN A 181 0.88 12.36 -20.01
C GLN A 181 -0.45 12.80 -19.36
N THR A 182 -1.06 11.93 -18.55
CA THR A 182 -2.29 12.25 -17.80
C THR A 182 -2.04 13.21 -16.63
N LEU A 183 -0.83 13.20 -16.06
CA LEU A 183 -0.48 14.05 -14.93
C LEU A 183 -0.30 15.51 -15.34
N PRO A 184 -0.54 16.48 -14.44
CA PRO A 184 -0.17 17.86 -14.67
C PRO A 184 1.31 18.01 -15.01
N GLU A 185 1.65 18.98 -15.83
CA GLU A 185 3.04 19.25 -16.19
C GLU A 185 3.88 19.52 -14.92
N GLY A 186 5.02 18.87 -14.83
CA GLY A 186 5.93 19.00 -13.68
C GLY A 186 5.46 18.36 -12.40
N PHE A 187 4.35 17.63 -12.40
CA PHE A 187 3.82 16.97 -11.20
C PHE A 187 4.85 16.03 -10.55
N ARG A 188 4.89 16.03 -9.21
CA ARG A 188 5.74 15.16 -8.40
C ARG A 188 4.99 14.69 -7.17
N TYR A 189 5.16 13.42 -6.82
CA TYR A 189 4.72 12.93 -5.53
C TYR A 189 5.63 13.43 -4.40
N ALA A 190 5.06 13.61 -3.20
CA ALA A 190 5.80 14.04 -2.01
C ALA A 190 6.57 12.88 -1.35
N GLY A 191 6.17 11.64 -1.60
CA GLY A 191 6.81 10.44 -1.07
C GLY A 191 6.19 9.16 -1.61
N VAL A 192 6.88 8.05 -1.37
CA VAL A 192 6.44 6.69 -1.75
C VAL A 192 6.57 5.76 -0.56
N MET A 193 5.54 4.97 -0.26
CA MET A 193 5.56 3.88 0.73
C MET A 193 5.23 2.56 0.04
N SER A 194 6.16 1.62 0.06
CA SER A 194 6.07 0.34 -0.66
C SER A 194 6.14 -0.84 0.30
N PHE A 195 5.06 -1.61 0.37
CA PHE A 195 4.95 -2.83 1.17
C PHE A 195 5.08 -4.06 0.24
N ALA A 196 6.28 -4.65 0.20
CA ALA A 196 6.67 -5.77 -0.66
C ALA A 196 6.50 -5.45 -2.16
N GLY A 197 7.05 -4.32 -2.63
CA GLY A 197 6.99 -3.88 -4.02
C GLY A 197 8.25 -4.17 -4.83
N ALA A 198 8.15 -3.91 -6.12
CA ALA A 198 9.24 -4.06 -7.08
C ALA A 198 9.06 -3.11 -8.27
N ILE A 199 10.11 -2.96 -9.09
CA ILE A 199 10.06 -2.24 -10.37
C ILE A 199 10.37 -3.20 -11.51
N LEU A 200 9.54 -3.18 -12.55
CA LEU A 200 9.80 -3.86 -13.81
C LEU A 200 10.55 -2.91 -14.76
N SER A 201 11.74 -3.29 -15.19
CA SER A 201 12.51 -2.52 -16.17
C SER A 201 12.83 -3.35 -17.40
N ARG A 202 12.61 -2.76 -18.58
CA ARG A 202 13.05 -3.31 -19.87
C ARG A 202 14.36 -2.69 -20.38
N LYS A 203 14.93 -1.79 -19.58
CA LYS A 203 16.15 -1.03 -19.90
C LYS A 203 17.36 -1.44 -19.02
N GLY A 204 17.31 -2.64 -18.44
CA GLY A 204 18.33 -3.12 -17.52
C GLY A 204 18.15 -2.58 -16.11
N GLU A 205 19.25 -2.21 -15.45
CA GLU A 205 19.22 -1.69 -14.07
C GLU A 205 18.37 -0.42 -13.97
N VAL A 206 17.58 -0.33 -12.89
CA VAL A 206 16.73 0.83 -12.61
C VAL A 206 17.57 2.11 -12.50
N LYS A 207 17.24 3.12 -13.31
CA LYS A 207 17.87 4.44 -13.31
C LYS A 207 16.79 5.50 -13.31
N TYR A 208 16.92 6.47 -12.43
CA TYR A 208 16.02 7.62 -12.37
C TYR A 208 16.64 8.82 -13.10
N GLY A 209 15.90 9.45 -14.00
CA GLY A 209 16.31 10.66 -14.71
C GLY A 209 16.30 11.89 -13.80
N LEU A 210 15.34 11.96 -12.89
CA LEU A 210 15.27 12.94 -11.80
C LEU A 210 15.44 12.22 -10.47
N THR A 211 15.83 12.94 -9.42
CA THR A 211 15.85 12.40 -8.06
C THR A 211 14.46 11.94 -7.65
N PRO A 212 14.28 10.67 -7.24
CA PRO A 212 12.96 10.20 -6.79
C PRO A 212 12.54 10.87 -5.50
N ALA A 213 11.23 10.90 -5.27
CA ALA A 213 10.66 11.29 -3.98
C ALA A 213 11.22 10.43 -2.85
N PRO A 214 11.25 10.94 -1.60
CA PRO A 214 11.58 10.10 -0.45
C PRO A 214 10.80 8.79 -0.51
N THR A 215 11.50 7.67 -0.40
CA THR A 215 10.90 6.35 -0.62
C THR A 215 11.13 5.45 0.59
N MET A 216 10.03 4.92 1.17
CA MET A 216 10.08 3.89 2.18
C MET A 216 9.75 2.53 1.55
N MET A 217 10.56 1.54 1.85
CA MET A 217 10.40 0.17 1.39
C MET A 217 10.41 -0.79 2.59
N LEU A 218 9.39 -1.62 2.72
CA LEU A 218 9.34 -2.74 3.67
C LEU A 218 9.27 -4.02 2.86
N HIS A 219 10.16 -4.99 3.12
CA HIS A 219 10.21 -6.21 2.32
C HIS A 219 10.73 -7.39 3.13
N GLY A 220 10.04 -8.54 3.04
CA GLY A 220 10.50 -9.80 3.61
C GLY A 220 11.67 -10.38 2.83
N THR A 221 12.74 -10.79 3.52
CA THR A 221 13.96 -11.28 2.85
C THR A 221 13.78 -12.64 2.17
N ALA A 222 12.74 -13.40 2.55
CA ALA A 222 12.35 -14.68 1.98
C ALA A 222 11.18 -14.57 0.98
N ASP A 223 10.77 -13.35 0.60
CA ASP A 223 9.68 -13.15 -0.36
C ASP A 223 10.04 -13.70 -1.75
N ASN A 224 9.27 -14.70 -2.19
CA ASN A 224 9.38 -15.34 -3.49
C ASN A 224 8.20 -15.01 -4.43
N LEU A 225 7.17 -14.36 -3.92
CA LEU A 225 6.02 -13.93 -4.71
C LEU A 225 6.34 -12.61 -5.45
N VAL A 226 6.66 -11.56 -4.70
CA VAL A 226 7.32 -10.36 -5.22
C VAL A 226 8.79 -10.46 -4.82
N ASN A 227 9.60 -10.98 -5.73
CA ASN A 227 10.97 -11.39 -5.40
C ASN A 227 11.75 -10.26 -4.71
N TYR A 228 12.22 -10.52 -3.48
CA TYR A 228 12.96 -9.55 -2.67
C TYR A 228 14.22 -9.00 -3.36
N LYS A 229 14.97 -9.85 -4.06
CA LYS A 229 16.20 -9.44 -4.76
C LYS A 229 15.87 -8.96 -6.17
N GLN A 230 16.05 -9.82 -7.15
CA GLN A 230 15.77 -9.54 -8.56
C GLN A 230 15.57 -10.83 -9.35
N ILE A 231 14.78 -10.75 -10.40
CA ILE A 231 14.76 -11.70 -11.50
C ILE A 231 15.22 -10.91 -12.73
N LYS A 232 16.31 -11.33 -13.39
CA LYS A 232 16.86 -10.58 -14.53
C LYS A 232 17.25 -11.52 -15.66
N PHE A 233 16.89 -11.14 -16.88
CA PHE A 233 17.30 -11.79 -18.12
C PHE A 233 17.63 -10.71 -19.15
N PHE A 234 18.91 -10.56 -19.49
CA PHE A 234 19.44 -9.44 -20.29
C PHE A 234 19.00 -8.07 -19.73
N ASN A 235 18.32 -7.26 -20.56
CA ASN A 235 17.83 -5.94 -20.17
C ASN A 235 16.46 -5.95 -19.49
N LEU A 236 15.79 -7.10 -19.44
CA LEU A 236 14.56 -7.27 -18.72
C LEU A 236 14.85 -7.66 -17.28
N GLY A 237 14.30 -6.91 -16.31
CA GLY A 237 14.49 -7.21 -14.90
C GLY A 237 13.30 -6.80 -14.06
N PHE A 238 13.03 -7.61 -13.04
CA PHE A 238 12.08 -7.32 -11.97
C PHE A 238 12.87 -7.17 -10.68
N PHE A 239 12.90 -5.97 -10.14
CA PHE A 239 13.81 -5.55 -9.07
C PHE A 239 13.04 -5.28 -7.79
N GLY A 240 13.18 -6.15 -6.79
CA GLY A 240 12.57 -5.97 -5.47
C GLY A 240 13.38 -5.08 -4.54
N GLY A 241 12.84 -4.83 -3.33
CA GLY A 241 13.38 -3.90 -2.36
C GLY A 241 14.86 -4.11 -2.03
N GLY A 242 15.29 -5.37 -1.82
CA GLY A 242 16.68 -5.70 -1.51
C GLY A 242 17.68 -5.44 -2.65
N LYS A 243 17.19 -5.29 -3.89
CA LYS A 243 18.03 -4.83 -5.02
C LYS A 243 17.91 -3.32 -5.21
N LEU A 244 16.71 -2.78 -5.06
CA LEU A 244 16.47 -1.34 -5.24
C LEU A 244 17.23 -0.51 -4.21
N VAL A 245 17.29 -0.94 -2.94
CA VAL A 245 18.03 -0.23 -1.89
C VAL A 245 19.47 0.03 -2.29
N LYS A 246 20.16 -0.92 -2.92
CA LYS A 246 21.55 -0.75 -3.40
C LYS A 246 21.66 0.34 -4.47
N ARG A 247 20.58 0.56 -5.25
CA ARG A 247 20.53 1.67 -6.23
C ARG A 247 20.31 3.00 -5.54
N PHE A 248 19.38 3.02 -4.56
CA PHE A 248 19.09 4.22 -3.79
C PHE A 248 20.31 4.69 -3.01
N ASP A 249 21.03 3.79 -2.34
CA ASP A 249 22.26 4.07 -1.62
C ASP A 249 23.36 4.59 -2.56
N LYS A 250 23.63 3.88 -3.66
CA LYS A 250 24.66 4.26 -4.64
C LYS A 250 24.50 5.69 -5.16
N PHE A 251 23.27 6.15 -5.36
CA PHE A 251 22.98 7.50 -5.86
C PHE A 251 22.64 8.50 -4.75
N GLY A 252 22.71 8.06 -3.50
CA GLY A 252 22.43 8.89 -2.34
C GLY A 252 21.03 9.45 -2.33
N TYR A 253 20.01 8.70 -2.78
CA TYR A 253 18.62 9.11 -2.72
C TYR A 253 18.12 9.14 -1.27
N ASN A 254 16.99 9.76 -1.03
CA ASN A 254 16.35 9.81 0.28
C ASN A 254 15.46 8.57 0.45
N PHE A 255 15.84 7.64 1.36
CA PHE A 255 15.08 6.40 1.54
C PHE A 255 15.13 5.86 2.97
N ASN A 256 14.10 5.08 3.31
CA ASN A 256 14.09 4.17 4.46
C ASN A 256 13.81 2.75 3.94
N MET A 257 14.73 1.82 4.15
CA MET A 257 14.55 0.40 3.84
C MET A 257 14.55 -0.44 5.11
N TYR A 258 13.51 -1.25 5.24
CA TYR A 258 13.34 -2.20 6.34
C TYR A 258 13.30 -3.62 5.80
N HIS A 259 14.36 -4.38 6.09
CA HIS A 259 14.51 -5.77 5.71
C HIS A 259 13.97 -6.67 6.83
N PHE A 260 12.86 -7.34 6.59
CA PHE A 260 12.28 -8.27 7.58
C PHE A 260 12.89 -9.65 7.40
N LEU A 261 13.75 -10.06 8.34
CA LEU A 261 14.55 -11.27 8.26
C LEU A 261 13.68 -12.53 8.34
N GLY A 262 13.80 -13.39 7.32
CA GLY A 262 13.05 -14.65 7.25
C GLY A 262 11.57 -14.53 6.91
N TYR A 263 11.04 -13.29 6.82
CA TYR A 263 9.67 -13.06 6.39
C TYR A 263 9.53 -13.20 4.87
N GLY A 264 8.38 -13.71 4.44
CA GLY A 264 7.98 -13.83 3.05
C GLY A 264 7.13 -12.63 2.58
N HIS A 265 6.08 -12.94 1.80
CA HIS A 265 5.19 -11.93 1.21
C HIS A 265 4.19 -11.31 2.21
N GLU A 266 4.08 -11.87 3.43
CA GLU A 266 3.21 -11.33 4.49
C GLU A 266 3.51 -9.88 4.84
N ILE A 267 4.72 -9.39 4.58
CA ILE A 267 5.07 -7.98 4.79
C ILE A 267 4.21 -7.03 3.93
N ALA A 268 3.66 -7.52 2.83
CA ALA A 268 2.68 -6.78 2.04
C ALA A 268 1.43 -6.36 2.83
N GLY A 269 1.08 -7.11 3.89
CA GLY A 269 -0.06 -6.83 4.78
C GLY A 269 0.31 -6.22 6.13
N SER A 270 1.57 -5.83 6.36
CA SER A 270 2.06 -5.41 7.68
C SER A 270 1.85 -3.92 7.99
N MET A 271 0.96 -3.21 7.27
CA MET A 271 0.82 -1.76 7.40
C MET A 271 0.42 -1.32 8.81
N ASP A 272 -0.54 -2.00 9.42
CA ASP A 272 -1.03 -1.66 10.77
C ASP A 272 -0.01 -1.96 11.87
N THR A 273 0.81 -2.99 11.69
CA THR A 273 1.83 -3.40 12.68
C THR A 273 3.15 -2.65 12.54
N THR A 274 3.36 -1.95 11.44
CA THR A 274 4.58 -1.16 11.16
C THR A 274 4.30 0.35 11.11
N LEU A 275 3.20 0.80 11.70
CA LEU A 275 2.75 2.20 11.64
C LEU A 275 3.82 3.18 12.13
N ASP A 276 4.52 2.88 13.22
CA ASP A 276 5.53 3.78 13.80
C ASP A 276 6.67 4.09 12.82
N LEU A 277 7.08 3.09 12.02
CA LEU A 277 8.08 3.28 10.97
C LEU A 277 7.58 4.24 9.88
N GLN A 278 6.30 4.11 9.53
CA GLN A 278 5.64 4.95 8.53
C GLN A 278 5.49 6.38 9.01
N LEU A 279 4.97 6.57 10.24
CA LEU A 279 4.82 7.90 10.84
C LEU A 279 6.17 8.60 10.92
N LYS A 280 7.22 7.89 11.35
CA LYS A 280 8.57 8.47 11.42
C LYS A 280 9.13 8.86 10.06
N PHE A 281 8.87 8.07 9.01
CA PHE A 281 9.23 8.40 7.64
C PHE A 281 8.45 9.62 7.14
N LEU A 282 7.14 9.62 7.28
CA LEU A 282 6.28 10.72 6.85
C LEU A 282 6.67 12.04 7.54
N GLU A 283 6.92 12.01 8.85
CA GLU A 283 7.34 13.18 9.61
C GLU A 283 8.69 13.71 9.16
N THR A 284 9.72 12.84 9.15
CA THR A 284 11.11 13.28 8.95
C THR A 284 11.43 13.51 7.48
N ASN A 285 11.12 12.52 6.61
CA ASN A 285 11.56 12.55 5.23
C ASN A 285 10.62 13.37 4.32
N VAL A 286 9.30 13.34 4.63
CA VAL A 286 8.29 14.03 3.81
C VAL A 286 7.99 15.42 4.38
N ILE A 287 7.40 15.51 5.58
CA ILE A 287 6.89 16.78 6.13
C ILE A 287 8.04 17.74 6.45
N GLU A 288 9.07 17.27 7.16
CA GLU A 288 10.24 18.10 7.47
C GLU A 288 11.16 18.30 6.26
N GLY A 289 11.07 17.41 5.26
CA GLY A 289 11.91 17.45 4.05
C GLY A 289 13.37 17.12 4.32
N LYS A 290 13.66 16.43 5.43
CA LYS A 290 15.02 16.04 5.81
C LYS A 290 15.47 14.85 4.96
N LYS A 291 16.67 14.95 4.41
CA LYS A 291 17.31 13.77 3.84
C LYS A 291 17.79 12.86 4.98
N ARG A 292 17.06 11.77 5.17
CA ARG A 292 17.41 10.74 6.16
C ARG A 292 17.45 9.39 5.46
N ILE A 293 18.61 8.76 5.48
CA ILE A 293 18.80 7.40 4.96
C ILE A 293 18.74 6.44 6.14
N VAL A 294 17.86 5.46 6.03
CA VAL A 294 17.74 4.35 6.98
C VAL A 294 17.78 3.05 6.20
N GLU A 295 18.67 2.15 6.58
CA GLU A 295 18.66 0.76 6.17
C GLU A 295 18.72 -0.09 7.44
N ALA A 296 17.63 -0.79 7.75
CA ALA A 296 17.47 -1.53 9.00
C ALA A 296 17.06 -2.98 8.72
N TRP A 297 17.61 -3.90 9.52
CA TRP A 297 17.29 -5.30 9.50
C TRP A 297 16.45 -5.61 10.73
N ILE A 298 15.24 -6.12 10.51
CA ILE A 298 14.26 -6.38 11.56
C ILE A 298 14.11 -7.89 11.71
N ASP A 299 14.42 -8.36 12.92
CA ASP A 299 14.18 -9.73 13.39
C ASP A 299 13.26 -9.64 14.61
N ASP A 300 11.99 -9.34 14.36
CA ASP A 300 10.97 -9.19 15.39
C ASP A 300 9.89 -10.24 15.21
N PRO A 301 9.83 -11.24 16.12
CA PRO A 301 8.83 -12.30 16.04
C PRO A 301 7.38 -11.82 16.25
N ASN A 302 7.18 -10.59 16.74
CA ASN A 302 5.86 -10.01 16.97
C ASN A 302 5.31 -9.32 15.71
N VAL A 303 6.13 -9.08 14.68
CA VAL A 303 5.61 -8.68 13.38
C VAL A 303 4.79 -9.83 12.82
N TYR A 304 3.56 -9.53 12.41
CA TYR A 304 2.57 -10.51 11.98
C TYR A 304 3.12 -11.47 10.91
N LYS A 305 3.18 -12.76 11.24
CA LYS A 305 3.40 -13.84 10.28
C LYS A 305 2.03 -14.25 9.73
N GLY A 306 1.50 -13.48 8.79
CA GLY A 306 0.18 -13.71 8.22
C GLY A 306 0.07 -15.01 7.45
N THR A 307 -1.15 -15.53 7.41
CA THR A 307 -1.55 -16.67 6.56
C THR A 307 -1.79 -16.26 5.10
N GLY A 308 -1.29 -15.08 4.69
CA GLY A 308 -1.45 -14.56 3.33
C GLY A 308 -0.80 -15.45 2.27
N VAL A 309 -1.18 -15.23 1.02
CA VAL A 309 -0.62 -15.93 -0.15
C VAL A 309 0.90 -15.79 -0.19
N GLN A 310 1.62 -16.91 -0.13
CA GLN A 310 3.08 -16.95 -0.05
C GLN A 310 3.75 -17.41 -1.36
N SER A 311 2.98 -17.89 -2.32
CA SER A 311 3.52 -18.41 -3.57
C SER A 311 2.71 -18.02 -4.80
N ARG A 312 3.37 -18.01 -5.95
CA ARG A 312 2.70 -17.79 -7.25
C ARG A 312 1.66 -18.85 -7.55
N LYS A 313 1.95 -20.11 -7.20
CA LYS A 313 1.00 -21.21 -7.36
C LYS A 313 -0.30 -20.96 -6.58
N GLU A 314 -0.16 -20.51 -5.36
CA GLU A 314 -1.30 -20.20 -4.49
C GLU A 314 -2.10 -18.98 -4.99
N LEU A 315 -1.41 -17.97 -5.54
CA LEU A 315 -2.05 -16.77 -6.08
C LEU A 315 -2.74 -17.00 -7.42
N TYR A 316 -2.08 -17.73 -8.33
CA TYR A 316 -2.51 -17.86 -9.73
C TYR A 316 -3.02 -19.27 -10.09
N GLY A 317 -2.98 -20.23 -9.15
CA GLY A 317 -3.49 -21.60 -9.37
C GLY A 317 -2.57 -22.48 -10.23
N ASN A 318 -1.27 -22.22 -10.29
CA ASN A 318 -0.29 -22.93 -11.11
C ASN A 318 0.71 -23.74 -10.27
#